data_00241cdb2c122a2fbf2b98cf1a3187f9
#
_entry.id   00241cdb2c122a2fbf2b98cf1a3187f9
#
_cell.length_a   1.000
_cell.length_b   1.000
_cell.length_c   1.000
_cell.angle_alpha   90.00
_cell.angle_beta   90.00
_cell.angle_gamma   90.00
#
_symmetry.space_group_name_H-M   'P 1'
#
loop_
_entity.id
_entity.type
_entity.pdbx_description
1 polymer ?
#
loop_
_entity_poly.entity_id
_entity_poly.type
_entity_poly.pdbx_seq_one_letter_code
_entity_poly.pdbx_strand_id
1 'polypeptide(L)'
;GQFDGYRREPGVAPDSTRETFAALRLEIDSWRWAGVPFFIRAGKSLPVTATEVMVILKAPPQQVFDEPVPPQSNYFRFRLGPNQVAIAAGARTKSPGERMAGEEVELYVCNSTSEAKEAYERLILDVLLGDAPLFPRHQEVEMSWRILDPILEHWAKHGKPDQYSSG
;
A
#
# COMPACT_ATOMS: atom_id res chain seq x y z
N GLY A 1 -12.36 1.18 9.38
CA GLY A 1 -13.69 1.30 8.78
C GLY A 1 -14.31 -0.05 8.46
N GLN A 2 -15.58 -0.04 8.11
CA GLN A 2 -16.36 -1.23 7.75
C GLN A 2 -17.19 -0.91 6.50
N PHE A 3 -17.16 -1.76 5.46
CA PHE A 3 -17.93 -1.50 4.26
C PHE A 3 -19.42 -1.78 4.43
N ASP A 4 -20.25 -1.06 3.69
CA ASP A 4 -21.69 -1.19 3.69
C ASP A 4 -22.10 -2.61 3.25
N GLY A 5 -22.89 -3.28 4.07
CA GLY A 5 -23.32 -4.64 3.79
C GLY A 5 -22.49 -5.73 4.45
N TYR A 6 -21.33 -5.43 5.05
CA TYR A 6 -20.51 -6.44 5.73
C TYR A 6 -21.29 -7.28 6.75
N ARG A 7 -22.13 -6.63 7.54
CA ARG A 7 -22.97 -7.32 8.56
C ARG A 7 -24.09 -8.18 7.98
N ARG A 8 -24.32 -8.11 6.65
CA ARG A 8 -25.27 -8.97 5.94
C ARG A 8 -24.60 -10.17 5.29
N GLU A 9 -23.29 -10.29 5.36
CA GLU A 9 -22.57 -11.44 4.83
C GLU A 9 -22.83 -12.70 5.67
N PRO A 10 -22.91 -13.87 5.03
CA PRO A 10 -23.11 -15.13 5.75
C PRO A 10 -22.00 -15.35 6.79
N GLY A 11 -22.40 -15.67 8.02
CA GLY A 11 -21.47 -15.94 9.11
C GLY A 11 -20.97 -14.70 9.87
N VAL A 12 -21.43 -13.50 9.49
CA VAL A 12 -21.09 -12.26 10.20
C VAL A 12 -22.21 -11.92 11.20
N ALA A 13 -21.81 -11.63 12.44
CA ALA A 13 -22.76 -11.17 13.46
C ALA A 13 -23.35 -9.80 13.08
N PRO A 14 -24.68 -9.57 13.25
CA PRO A 14 -25.33 -8.31 12.87
C PRO A 14 -24.77 -7.07 13.59
N ASP A 15 -24.19 -7.27 14.75
CA ASP A 15 -23.59 -6.23 15.59
C ASP A 15 -22.06 -6.22 15.51
N SER A 16 -21.46 -6.95 14.56
CA SER A 16 -20.01 -7.03 14.40
C SER A 16 -19.36 -5.66 14.32
N THR A 17 -18.33 -5.45 15.11
CA THR A 17 -17.49 -4.25 15.10
C THR A 17 -16.14 -4.49 14.40
N ARG A 18 -15.99 -5.64 13.71
CA ARG A 18 -14.74 -5.95 12.99
C ARG A 18 -14.54 -5.00 11.83
N GLU A 19 -13.36 -4.45 11.76
CA GLU A 19 -12.92 -3.58 10.67
C GLU A 19 -12.68 -4.39 9.38
N THR A 20 -13.11 -3.83 8.26
CA THR A 20 -12.82 -4.34 6.91
C THR A 20 -11.90 -3.39 6.13
N PHE A 21 -11.54 -2.26 6.73
CA PHE A 21 -10.56 -1.30 6.23
C PHE A 21 -9.76 -0.73 7.39
N ALA A 22 -8.47 -0.64 7.20
CA ALA A 22 -7.54 0.01 8.10
C ALA A 22 -6.64 0.99 7.34
N ALA A 23 -6.38 2.13 7.94
CA ALA A 23 -5.36 3.08 7.51
C ALA A 23 -4.48 3.42 8.70
N LEU A 24 -3.19 3.23 8.54
CA LEU A 24 -2.19 3.42 9.59
C LEU A 24 -1.11 4.36 9.11
N ARG A 25 -0.61 5.18 10.01
CA ARG A 25 0.65 5.90 9.85
C ARG A 25 1.64 5.33 10.86
N LEU A 26 2.77 4.85 10.34
CA LEU A 26 3.85 4.30 11.13
C LEU A 26 5.12 5.12 10.93
N GLU A 27 5.98 5.10 11.92
CA GLU A 27 7.34 5.65 11.86
C GLU A 27 8.32 4.57 12.32
N ILE A 28 9.48 4.53 11.70
CA ILE A 28 10.53 3.57 12.03
C ILE A 28 11.70 4.35 12.59
N ASP A 29 11.95 4.17 13.88
CA ASP A 29 13.05 4.83 14.58
C ASP A 29 14.38 4.12 14.29
N SER A 30 14.93 4.42 13.13
CA SER A 30 16.22 3.92 12.67
C SER A 30 16.94 4.96 11.82
N TRP A 31 18.26 4.86 11.72
CA TRP A 31 19.08 5.77 10.90
C TRP A 31 18.57 5.89 9.46
N ARG A 32 18.13 4.79 8.86
CA ARG A 32 17.67 4.76 7.48
C ARG A 32 16.33 5.46 7.28
N TRP A 33 15.42 5.32 8.24
CA TRP A 33 14.01 5.69 8.08
C TRP A 33 13.57 6.83 8.99
N ALA A 34 14.49 7.40 9.79
CA ALA A 34 14.17 8.53 10.66
C ALA A 34 13.53 9.68 9.87
N GLY A 35 12.35 10.10 10.32
CA GLY A 35 11.57 11.17 9.68
C GLY A 35 10.87 10.79 8.37
N VAL A 36 10.83 9.51 8.01
CA VAL A 36 10.06 9.01 6.86
C VAL A 36 8.75 8.40 7.36
N PRO A 37 7.59 8.99 7.06
CA PRO A 37 6.30 8.40 7.41
C PRO A 37 5.95 7.25 6.48
N PHE A 38 5.43 6.17 7.04
CA PHE A 38 4.88 5.03 6.31
C PHE A 38 3.37 5.05 6.44
N PHE A 39 2.66 5.20 5.34
CA PHE A 39 1.22 5.13 5.29
C PHE A 39 0.82 3.76 4.73
N ILE A 40 0.14 2.98 5.54
CA ILE A 40 -0.37 1.66 5.16
C ILE A 40 -1.89 1.75 5.13
N ARG A 41 -2.49 1.27 4.07
CA ARG A 41 -3.94 1.08 3.99
C ARG A 41 -4.24 -0.27 3.37
N ALA A 42 -5.19 -0.97 3.97
CA ALA A 42 -5.67 -2.25 3.50
C ALA A 42 -7.19 -2.32 3.70
N GLY A 43 -7.90 -2.88 2.77
CA GLY A 43 -9.36 -2.96 2.89
C GLY A 43 -9.96 -3.96 1.92
N LYS A 44 -11.18 -4.37 2.25
CA LYS A 44 -12.06 -5.19 1.41
C LYS A 44 -13.02 -4.30 0.64
N SER A 45 -13.57 -4.81 -0.45
CA SER A 45 -14.56 -4.11 -1.27
C SER A 45 -14.15 -2.70 -1.67
N LEU A 46 -12.88 -2.50 -1.98
CA LEU A 46 -12.35 -1.27 -2.53
C LEU A 46 -12.51 -1.25 -4.06
N PRO A 47 -12.57 -0.08 -4.70
CA PRO A 47 -12.76 0.04 -6.16
C PRO A 47 -11.71 -0.67 -6.99
N VAL A 48 -10.52 -0.85 -6.44
CA VAL A 48 -9.38 -1.48 -7.13
C VAL A 48 -8.80 -2.58 -6.26
N THR A 49 -8.68 -3.77 -6.85
CA THR A 49 -7.91 -4.87 -6.26
C THR A 49 -6.46 -4.73 -6.70
N ALA A 50 -5.61 -4.25 -5.82
CA ALA A 50 -4.19 -4.06 -6.09
C ALA A 50 -3.36 -4.14 -4.81
N THR A 51 -2.13 -4.62 -4.94
CA THR A 51 -1.08 -4.43 -3.93
C THR A 51 -0.02 -3.52 -4.53
N GLU A 52 0.13 -2.34 -3.96
CA GLU A 52 1.03 -1.31 -4.47
C GLU A 52 1.86 -0.69 -3.36
N VAL A 53 3.09 -0.33 -3.69
CA VAL A 53 3.96 0.50 -2.85
C VAL A 53 4.28 1.77 -3.64
N MET A 54 4.02 2.93 -3.05
CA MET A 54 4.36 4.23 -3.61
C MET A 54 5.42 4.91 -2.74
N VAL A 55 6.55 5.23 -3.34
CA VAL A 55 7.64 5.98 -2.71
C VAL A 55 7.60 7.40 -3.23
N ILE A 56 7.12 8.33 -2.43
CA ILE A 56 7.04 9.75 -2.77
C ILE A 56 8.37 10.41 -2.40
N LEU A 57 9.01 11.03 -3.37
CA LEU A 57 10.28 11.70 -3.17
C LEU A 57 10.07 13.08 -2.53
N LYS A 58 11.06 13.54 -1.79
CA LYS A 58 11.06 14.90 -1.25
C LYS A 58 11.09 15.91 -2.40
N ALA A 59 10.48 17.06 -2.20
CA ALA A 59 10.59 18.16 -3.15
C ALA A 59 12.08 18.54 -3.36
N PRO A 60 12.49 18.83 -4.60
CA PRO A 60 13.85 19.29 -4.87
C PRO A 60 14.13 20.62 -4.14
N PRO A 61 15.37 20.88 -3.72
CA PRO A 61 15.72 22.11 -3.01
C PRO A 61 15.60 23.36 -3.88
N GLN A 62 15.63 23.19 -5.20
CA GLN A 62 15.47 24.29 -6.17
C GLN A 62 14.17 24.11 -6.95
N GLN A 63 13.45 25.21 -7.07
CA GLN A 63 12.27 25.26 -7.94
C GLN A 63 12.75 25.48 -9.38
N VAL A 64 12.50 24.52 -10.25
CA VAL A 64 12.91 24.55 -11.66
C VAL A 64 11.81 25.11 -12.54
N PHE A 65 10.56 24.88 -12.17
CA PHE A 65 9.39 25.32 -12.93
C PHE A 65 8.77 26.57 -12.30
N ASP A 66 8.14 27.40 -13.12
CA ASP A 66 7.53 28.68 -12.71
C ASP A 66 6.25 28.51 -11.86
N GLU A 67 5.79 27.29 -11.65
CA GLU A 67 4.62 26.99 -10.84
C GLU A 67 4.93 27.14 -9.34
N PRO A 68 4.06 27.80 -8.58
CA PRO A 68 4.32 28.10 -7.17
C PRO A 68 4.41 26.86 -6.27
N VAL A 69 3.73 25.77 -6.62
CA VAL A 69 3.81 24.46 -5.95
C VAL A 69 3.56 23.38 -6.98
N PRO A 70 4.45 22.41 -7.17
CA PRO A 70 4.15 21.28 -8.03
C PRO A 70 2.96 20.49 -7.44
N PRO A 71 1.92 20.21 -8.24
CA PRO A 71 0.73 19.50 -7.76
C PRO A 71 1.04 18.11 -7.23
N GLN A 72 2.14 17.52 -7.69
CA GLN A 72 2.59 16.19 -7.24
C GLN A 72 4.12 16.12 -7.20
N SER A 73 4.66 15.53 -6.13
CA SER A 73 6.08 15.19 -6.03
C SER A 73 6.43 14.03 -6.96
N ASN A 74 7.69 13.97 -7.39
CA ASN A 74 8.19 12.80 -8.10
C ASN A 74 8.04 11.55 -7.22
N TYR A 75 7.82 10.39 -7.84
CA TYR A 75 7.59 9.15 -7.13
C TYR A 75 8.07 7.93 -7.88
N PHE A 76 8.23 6.83 -7.14
CA PHE A 76 8.26 5.48 -7.70
C PHE A 76 7.04 4.72 -7.23
N ARG A 77 6.42 3.98 -8.16
CA ARG A 77 5.27 3.13 -7.88
C ARG A 77 5.61 1.69 -8.26
N PHE A 78 5.40 0.77 -7.34
CA PHE A 78 5.60 -0.66 -7.51
C PHE A 78 4.24 -1.34 -7.37
N ARG A 79 3.74 -1.93 -8.43
CA ARG A 79 2.56 -2.79 -8.38
C ARG A 79 3.04 -4.23 -8.25
N LEU A 80 2.61 -4.92 -7.18
CA LEU A 80 3.05 -6.26 -6.83
C LEU A 80 2.03 -7.35 -7.18
N GLY A 81 0.85 -6.97 -7.64
CA GLY A 81 -0.24 -7.89 -8.03
C GLY A 81 -1.63 -7.30 -7.78
N PRO A 82 -2.67 -8.13 -7.96
CA PRO A 82 -2.67 -9.39 -8.67
C PRO A 82 -2.55 -9.22 -10.19
N ASN A 83 -2.28 -10.29 -10.92
CA ASN A 83 -2.29 -10.40 -12.38
C ASN A 83 -1.27 -9.53 -13.15
N GLN A 84 -0.67 -8.55 -12.51
CA GLN A 84 0.29 -7.65 -13.13
C GLN A 84 1.32 -7.18 -12.13
N VAL A 85 2.59 -7.28 -12.49
CA VAL A 85 3.70 -6.63 -11.79
C VAL A 85 4.19 -5.47 -12.62
N ALA A 86 4.37 -4.31 -11.99
CA ALA A 86 4.79 -3.12 -12.72
C ALA A 86 5.68 -2.23 -11.86
N ILE A 87 6.55 -1.48 -12.54
CA ILE A 87 7.34 -0.40 -11.95
C ILE A 87 7.07 0.85 -12.76
N ALA A 88 6.75 1.94 -12.07
CA ALA A 88 6.58 3.24 -12.68
C ALA A 88 7.45 4.29 -11.96
N ALA A 89 7.92 5.27 -12.72
CA ALA A 89 8.58 6.45 -12.22
C ALA A 89 7.83 7.69 -12.70
N GLY A 90 7.23 8.42 -11.77
CA GLY A 90 6.57 9.69 -12.03
C GLY A 90 7.55 10.85 -11.84
N ALA A 91 7.62 11.71 -12.84
CA ALA A 91 8.48 12.89 -12.85
C ALA A 91 7.80 14.06 -13.55
N ARG A 92 8.41 15.24 -13.44
CA ARG A 92 7.98 16.40 -14.20
C ARG A 92 9.01 16.70 -15.29
N THR A 93 8.52 16.98 -16.48
CA THR A 93 9.33 17.41 -17.63
C THR A 93 8.90 18.81 -18.06
N LYS A 94 9.77 19.51 -18.75
CA LYS A 94 9.43 20.83 -19.31
C LYS A 94 8.39 20.68 -20.41
N SER A 95 7.28 21.39 -20.29
CA SER A 95 6.30 21.50 -21.37
C SER A 95 6.87 22.22 -22.59
N PRO A 96 6.41 21.94 -23.80
CA PRO A 96 6.80 22.70 -24.97
C PRO A 96 6.52 24.22 -24.81
N GLY A 97 7.37 25.05 -25.38
CA GLY A 97 7.23 26.50 -25.33
C GLY A 97 8.34 27.21 -24.58
N GLU A 98 8.27 28.55 -24.50
CA GLU A 98 9.29 29.40 -23.90
C GLU A 98 9.25 29.42 -22.35
N ARG A 99 8.08 29.19 -21.75
CA ARG A 99 7.90 29.21 -20.29
C ARG A 99 8.46 27.94 -19.67
N MET A 100 9.00 28.06 -18.47
CA MET A 100 9.42 26.93 -17.62
C MET A 100 8.21 26.31 -16.89
N ALA A 101 7.21 25.89 -17.65
CA ALA A 101 6.07 25.13 -17.12
C ALA A 101 6.37 23.65 -17.15
N GLY A 102 5.95 22.91 -16.10
CA GLY A 102 6.16 21.48 -15.98
C GLY A 102 4.90 20.68 -16.33
N GLU A 103 5.08 19.56 -17.01
CA GLU A 103 4.03 18.55 -17.20
C GLU A 103 4.39 17.25 -16.51
N GLU A 104 3.38 16.51 -16.05
CA GLU A 104 3.58 15.21 -15.41
C GLU A 104 3.81 14.16 -16.47
N VAL A 105 4.84 13.32 -16.24
CA VAL A 105 5.17 12.18 -17.07
C VAL A 105 5.36 10.97 -16.18
N GLU A 106 4.75 9.85 -16.56
CA GLU A 106 5.00 8.56 -15.91
C GLU A 106 5.65 7.59 -16.91
N LEU A 107 6.84 7.13 -16.58
CA LEU A 107 7.49 6.01 -17.25
C LEU A 107 7.00 4.72 -16.60
N TYR A 108 6.49 3.81 -17.41
CA TYR A 108 5.83 2.62 -16.94
C TYR A 108 6.36 1.37 -17.64
N VAL A 109 6.78 0.39 -16.85
CA VAL A 109 7.19 -0.94 -17.33
C VAL A 109 6.35 -1.97 -16.59
N CYS A 110 5.66 -2.83 -17.34
CA CYS A 110 4.84 -3.87 -16.75
C CYS A 110 5.13 -5.25 -17.36
N ASN A 111 4.85 -6.26 -16.56
CA ASN A 111 4.79 -7.65 -16.98
C ASN A 111 3.45 -8.24 -16.53
N SER A 112 2.67 -8.73 -17.47
CA SER A 112 1.43 -9.47 -17.18
C SER A 112 1.77 -10.94 -16.96
N THR A 113 1.52 -11.41 -15.74
CA THR A 113 1.77 -12.82 -15.36
C THR A 113 0.57 -13.68 -15.77
N SER A 114 0.44 -14.01 -17.04
CA SER A 114 -0.64 -14.89 -17.55
C SER A 114 -0.45 -16.37 -17.14
N GLU A 115 0.72 -16.74 -16.64
CA GLU A 115 1.07 -18.10 -16.20
C GLU A 115 1.58 -18.12 -14.75
N ALA A 116 1.13 -17.19 -13.91
CA ALA A 116 1.52 -17.24 -12.51
C ALA A 116 0.96 -18.52 -11.88
N LYS A 117 1.84 -19.44 -11.53
CA LYS A 117 1.49 -20.53 -10.61
C LYS A 117 0.76 -19.93 -9.42
N GLU A 118 -0.32 -20.58 -8.99
CA GLU A 118 -1.03 -20.11 -7.81
C GLU A 118 -0.06 -19.95 -6.64
N ALA A 119 -0.23 -18.89 -5.87
CA ALA A 119 0.69 -18.55 -4.78
C ALA A 119 0.92 -19.72 -3.81
N TYR A 120 -0.11 -20.51 -3.56
CA TYR A 120 -0.02 -21.71 -2.70
C TYR A 120 0.77 -22.84 -3.33
N GLU A 121 0.68 -23.06 -4.64
CA GLU A 121 1.49 -24.08 -5.33
C GLU A 121 2.99 -23.79 -5.16
N ARG A 122 3.37 -22.54 -5.30
CA ARG A 122 4.75 -22.10 -5.10
C ARG A 122 5.20 -22.29 -3.64
N LEU A 123 4.39 -21.85 -2.68
CA LEU A 123 4.70 -22.01 -1.26
C LEU A 123 4.85 -23.48 -0.85
N ILE A 124 3.98 -24.37 -1.34
CA ILE A 124 4.07 -25.81 -1.07
C ILE A 124 5.35 -26.39 -1.66
N LEU A 125 5.70 -25.99 -2.88
CA LEU A 125 6.95 -26.43 -3.50
C LEU A 125 8.17 -25.97 -2.69
N ASP A 126 8.21 -24.71 -2.24
CA ASP A 126 9.31 -24.18 -1.45
C ASP A 126 9.44 -24.92 -0.10
N VAL A 127 8.32 -25.29 0.54
CA VAL A 127 8.34 -26.16 1.73
C VAL A 127 8.97 -27.51 1.43
N LEU A 128 8.58 -28.15 0.33
CA LEU A 128 9.10 -29.47 -0.05
C LEU A 128 10.60 -29.43 -0.39
N LEU A 129 11.07 -28.34 -0.93
CA LEU A 129 12.48 -28.12 -1.26
C LEU A 129 13.31 -27.62 -0.09
N GLY A 130 12.68 -27.24 1.03
CA GLY A 130 13.36 -26.64 2.17
C GLY A 130 13.82 -25.19 1.91
N ASP A 131 13.21 -24.53 0.93
CA ASP A 131 13.54 -23.13 0.58
C ASP A 131 12.75 -22.18 1.48
N ALA A 132 13.45 -21.53 2.42
CA ALA A 132 12.86 -20.74 3.49
C ALA A 132 12.62 -19.22 3.19
N PRO A 133 13.12 -18.58 2.12
CA PRO A 133 13.07 -17.14 1.94
C PRO A 133 11.67 -16.53 1.93
N LEU A 134 10.64 -17.28 1.53
CA LEU A 134 9.25 -16.82 1.51
C LEU A 134 8.50 -17.00 2.84
N PHE A 135 9.14 -17.61 3.84
CA PHE A 135 8.51 -17.86 5.13
C PHE A 135 9.04 -16.91 6.19
N PRO A 136 8.16 -16.14 6.84
CA PRO A 136 8.58 -15.27 7.95
C PRO A 136 9.05 -16.13 9.12
N ARG A 137 10.10 -15.67 9.80
CA ARG A 137 10.57 -16.30 11.03
C ARG A 137 9.58 -16.03 12.17
N HIS A 138 9.53 -16.93 13.14
CA HIS A 138 8.66 -16.76 14.31
C HIS A 138 8.81 -15.37 14.96
N GLN A 139 10.04 -14.88 15.11
CA GLN A 139 10.33 -13.58 15.69
C GLN A 139 9.75 -12.40 14.87
N GLU A 140 9.70 -12.54 13.54
CA GLU A 140 9.13 -11.52 12.65
C GLU A 140 7.60 -11.46 12.80
N VAL A 141 6.96 -12.62 12.94
CA VAL A 141 5.52 -12.72 13.21
C VAL A 141 5.17 -12.10 14.56
N GLU A 142 5.92 -12.45 15.62
CA GLU A 142 5.75 -11.90 16.96
C GLU A 142 5.93 -10.37 16.98
N MET A 143 6.94 -9.87 16.26
CA MET A 143 7.15 -8.43 16.15
C MET A 143 6.01 -7.73 15.42
N SER A 144 5.46 -8.34 14.37
CA SER A 144 4.30 -7.80 13.64
C SER A 144 3.09 -7.67 14.56
N TRP A 145 2.82 -8.64 15.41
CA TRP A 145 1.75 -8.58 16.40
C TRP A 145 2.01 -7.49 17.45
N ARG A 146 3.22 -7.36 17.97
CA ARG A 146 3.57 -6.29 18.92
C ARG A 146 3.31 -4.88 18.38
N ILE A 147 3.42 -4.70 17.06
CA ILE A 147 3.11 -3.42 16.40
C ILE A 147 1.59 -3.21 16.30
N LEU A 148 0.84 -4.27 15.99
CA LEU A 148 -0.59 -4.18 15.70
C LEU A 148 -1.49 -4.29 16.93
N ASP A 149 -1.13 -5.08 17.93
CA ASP A 149 -1.95 -5.32 19.11
C ASP A 149 -2.39 -4.03 19.84
N PRO A 150 -1.51 -3.04 20.08
CA PRO A 150 -1.92 -1.79 20.71
C PRO A 150 -2.98 -1.01 19.91
N ILE A 151 -2.92 -1.11 18.58
CA ILE A 151 -3.86 -0.46 17.67
C ILE A 151 -5.22 -1.18 17.74
N LEU A 152 -5.21 -2.50 17.68
CA LEU A 152 -6.42 -3.33 17.77
C LEU A 152 -7.11 -3.16 19.13
N GLU A 153 -6.34 -3.12 20.23
CA GLU A 153 -6.86 -2.84 21.55
C GLU A 153 -7.49 -1.45 21.66
N HIS A 154 -6.85 -0.45 21.06
CA HIS A 154 -7.39 0.90 21.04
C HIS A 154 -8.73 0.94 20.29
N TRP A 155 -8.81 0.34 19.12
CA TRP A 155 -10.04 0.28 18.33
C TRP A 155 -11.16 -0.49 19.05
N ALA A 156 -10.81 -1.59 19.71
CA ALA A 156 -11.80 -2.35 20.50
C ALA A 156 -12.43 -1.55 21.66
N LYS A 157 -11.67 -0.59 22.23
CA LYS A 157 -12.11 0.24 23.35
C LYS A 157 -12.86 1.50 22.90
N HIS A 158 -12.60 2.04 21.71
CA HIS A 158 -12.96 3.41 21.33
C HIS A 158 -14.04 3.55 20.26
N GLY A 159 -14.73 2.49 19.92
CA GLY A 159 -15.95 2.69 19.16
C GLY A 159 -16.23 1.75 18.00
N LYS A 160 -17.30 2.11 17.29
CA LYS A 160 -17.73 1.41 16.08
C LYS A 160 -16.88 1.89 14.89
N PRO A 161 -16.51 0.99 13.96
CA PRO A 161 -15.82 1.39 12.74
C PRO A 161 -16.69 2.32 11.88
N ASP A 162 -16.09 3.35 11.28
CA ASP A 162 -16.75 4.19 10.28
C ASP A 162 -17.23 3.34 9.11
N GLN A 163 -18.34 3.72 8.51
CA GLN A 163 -18.89 3.03 7.34
C GLN A 163 -18.31 3.64 6.06
N TYR A 164 -18.07 2.79 5.06
CA TYR A 164 -17.70 3.22 3.71
C TYR A 164 -18.46 2.42 2.65
N SER A 165 -18.70 3.04 1.50
CA SER A 165 -19.37 2.39 0.38
C SER A 165 -18.48 1.35 -0.29
N SER A 166 -19.05 0.23 -0.67
CA SER A 166 -18.40 -0.74 -1.55
C SER A 166 -18.12 -0.11 -2.89
N GLY A 167 -16.90 -0.29 -3.41
CA GLY A 167 -16.49 0.19 -4.73
C GLY A 167 -16.83 -0.76 -5.85
#